data_03c8bb276014191fa36ad722d7dfac01
#
_entry.id   03c8bb276014191fa36ad722d7dfac01
#
_cell.length_a   1.000
_cell.length_b   1.000
_cell.length_c   1.000
_cell.angle_alpha   90.00
_cell.angle_beta   90.00
_cell.angle_gamma   90.00
#
_symmetry.space_group_name_H-M   'P 1'
#
loop_
_entity.id
_entity.type
_entity.pdbx_description
1 polymer ?
#
loop_
_entity_poly.entity_id
_entity_poly.type
_entity_poly.pdbx_seq_one_letter_code
_entity_poly.pdbx_strand_id
1 'polypeptide(L)'
;MTEKKETPVRRGFFEKGTAVEEPDSKQVLKRNILFNLLDGGFFGFGLGFASFSTILPLFVAQLTNSAVLIGLIPAIHNVGWQFPQLLTAKWLSKMDRYKKVVLLTTIHERLPFLGFAIIALLLPYLDKHLALVLTFALLVWQALGAGFTANGWQNLMSKIIPQDGLATFLGIQSALSNLLGGLSAFLAGLALSRMPQDFAYPSVFFAAFFCFILSWISLAQTKEATHTRPSLANTIESKPITVRAIFKKEKGFLSFLVSRFLSQFGMMGFAFYTIYAVEQLHMNTLTVGLMTSLLFITQTVANPILGRLADKWSRMGTMTIGGL
;
A
#
# COMPACT_ATOMS: atom_id res chain seq x y z
N MET A 1 23.49 65.02 15.14
CA MET A 1 22.54 64.19 15.90
C MET A 1 21.24 64.21 15.16
N THR A 2 21.00 63.20 14.30
CA THR A 2 19.78 63.06 13.52
C THR A 2 19.33 61.59 13.67
N GLU A 3 18.33 61.43 14.48
CA GLU A 3 17.64 60.18 14.82
C GLU A 3 16.93 59.63 13.60
N LYS A 4 17.33 58.47 13.07
CA LYS A 4 16.63 57.70 12.05
C LYS A 4 15.47 56.94 12.71
N LYS A 5 14.24 57.43 12.52
CA LYS A 5 13.03 56.69 12.83
C LYS A 5 12.93 55.46 11.93
N GLU A 6 13.05 54.27 12.54
CA GLU A 6 12.68 53.00 11.90
C GLU A 6 11.16 52.92 11.79
N THR A 7 10.68 52.81 10.56
CA THR A 7 9.27 52.49 10.26
C THR A 7 8.99 51.02 10.54
N PRO A 8 7.92 50.66 11.26
CA PRO A 8 7.57 49.27 11.51
C PRO A 8 7.11 48.60 10.22
N VAL A 9 7.76 47.52 9.89
CA VAL A 9 7.35 46.58 8.81
C VAL A 9 5.94 46.09 9.13
N ARG A 10 4.96 46.54 8.34
CA ARG A 10 3.60 46.00 8.33
C ARG A 10 3.69 44.52 8.02
N ARG A 11 3.36 43.68 9.00
CA ARG A 11 3.02 42.27 8.77
C ARG A 11 1.84 42.25 7.80
N GLY A 12 2.10 41.77 6.59
CA GLY A 12 1.06 41.56 5.59
C GLY A 12 0.02 40.61 6.16
N PHE A 13 -1.19 41.09 6.24
CA PHE A 13 -2.40 40.33 6.40
C PHE A 13 -2.37 39.21 5.33
N PHE A 14 -2.36 37.97 5.77
CA PHE A 14 -2.86 36.88 4.94
C PHE A 14 -4.34 37.19 4.71
N GLU A 15 -4.65 37.77 3.57
CA GLU A 15 -6.00 37.72 3.02
C GLU A 15 -6.37 36.26 2.96
N LYS A 16 -7.26 35.84 3.85
CA LYS A 16 -8.11 34.67 3.62
C LYS A 16 -8.90 35.01 2.36
N GLY A 17 -8.33 34.66 1.21
CA GLY A 17 -9.08 34.59 -0.01
C GLY A 17 -10.26 33.70 0.29
N THR A 18 -11.43 34.26 0.43
CA THR A 18 -12.72 33.60 0.36
C THR A 18 -12.83 33.09 -1.07
N ALA A 19 -12.13 31.98 -1.35
CA ALA A 19 -12.44 31.17 -2.50
C ALA A 19 -13.86 30.67 -2.24
N VAL A 20 -14.83 31.27 -2.95
CA VAL A 20 -16.16 30.71 -3.08
C VAL A 20 -15.96 29.29 -3.58
N GLU A 21 -16.02 28.32 -2.67
CA GLU A 21 -15.94 26.90 -3.02
C GLU A 21 -17.17 26.64 -3.89
N GLU A 22 -16.95 26.49 -5.18
CA GLU A 22 -18.01 26.12 -6.11
C GLU A 22 -18.69 24.85 -5.58
N PRO A 23 -20.03 24.79 -5.58
CA PRO A 23 -20.78 23.61 -5.08
C PRO A 23 -20.31 22.31 -5.71
N ASP A 24 -19.78 22.37 -6.93
CA ASP A 24 -19.23 21.25 -7.68
C ASP A 24 -17.93 20.68 -7.04
N SER A 25 -17.13 21.52 -6.39
CA SER A 25 -15.87 21.09 -5.77
C SER A 25 -16.12 20.19 -4.53
N LYS A 26 -17.14 20.49 -3.72
CA LYS A 26 -17.52 19.69 -2.55
C LYS A 26 -18.09 18.32 -2.93
N GLN A 27 -18.89 18.28 -4.01
CA GLN A 27 -19.44 17.01 -4.52
C GLN A 27 -18.34 16.13 -5.09
N VAL A 28 -17.40 16.70 -5.84
CA VAL A 28 -16.24 15.98 -6.38
C VAL A 28 -15.38 15.44 -5.24
N LEU A 29 -15.12 16.21 -4.20
CA LEU A 29 -14.35 15.74 -3.03
C LEU A 29 -15.05 14.58 -2.31
N LYS A 30 -16.35 14.68 -2.02
CA LYS A 30 -17.13 13.59 -1.41
C LYS A 30 -17.09 12.32 -2.25
N ARG A 31 -17.26 12.47 -3.56
CA ARG A 31 -17.16 11.37 -4.52
C ARG A 31 -15.76 10.73 -4.48
N ASN A 32 -14.70 11.51 -4.51
CA ASN A 32 -13.34 11.02 -4.46
C ASN A 32 -13.05 10.28 -3.15
N ILE A 33 -13.47 10.82 -2.00
CA ILE A 33 -13.35 10.15 -0.70
C ILE A 33 -14.06 8.80 -0.72
N LEU A 34 -15.33 8.77 -1.14
CA LEU A 34 -16.13 7.54 -1.16
C LEU A 34 -15.49 6.46 -2.04
N PHE A 35 -15.19 6.79 -3.30
CA PHE A 35 -14.66 5.80 -4.24
C PHE A 35 -13.25 5.33 -3.90
N ASN A 36 -12.42 6.17 -3.28
CA ASN A 36 -11.11 5.73 -2.81
C ASN A 36 -11.18 4.95 -1.49
N LEU A 37 -12.17 5.17 -0.63
CA LEU A 37 -12.43 4.27 0.49
C LEU A 37 -12.92 2.89 0.00
N LEU A 38 -13.80 2.85 -1.00
CA LEU A 38 -14.22 1.58 -1.63
C LEU A 38 -13.06 0.87 -2.32
N ASP A 39 -12.20 1.61 -3.05
CA ASP A 39 -10.99 1.06 -3.65
C ASP A 39 -10.09 0.41 -2.58
N GLY A 40 -9.75 1.14 -1.53
CA GLY A 40 -8.93 0.61 -0.43
C GLY A 40 -9.58 -0.55 0.31
N GLY A 41 -10.90 -0.50 0.53
CA GLY A 41 -11.66 -1.57 1.15
C GLY A 41 -11.65 -2.85 0.33
N PHE A 42 -12.01 -2.79 -0.95
CA PHE A 42 -11.99 -3.95 -1.85
C PHE A 42 -10.57 -4.48 -2.08
N PHE A 43 -9.58 -3.58 -2.14
CA PHE A 43 -8.18 -3.96 -2.27
C PHE A 43 -7.73 -4.77 -1.05
N GLY A 44 -8.01 -4.29 0.16
CA GLY A 44 -7.72 -5.02 1.41
C GLY A 44 -8.46 -6.35 1.49
N PHE A 45 -9.74 -6.37 1.07
CA PHE A 45 -10.52 -7.60 1.03
C PHE A 45 -9.89 -8.65 0.08
N GLY A 46 -9.38 -8.22 -1.07
CA GLY A 46 -8.62 -9.07 -1.99
C GLY A 46 -7.30 -9.57 -1.39
N LEU A 47 -6.55 -8.68 -0.72
CA LEU A 47 -5.27 -9.03 -0.09
C LEU A 47 -5.42 -10.05 1.04
N GLY A 48 -6.53 -10.06 1.77
CA GLY A 48 -6.76 -11.06 2.82
C GLY A 48 -6.98 -12.46 2.22
N PHE A 49 -7.71 -12.58 1.10
CA PHE A 49 -7.85 -13.86 0.39
C PHE A 49 -6.53 -14.38 -0.18
N ALA A 50 -5.62 -13.52 -0.60
CA ALA A 50 -4.35 -13.89 -1.22
C ALA A 50 -3.14 -13.33 -0.44
N SER A 51 -3.20 -13.40 0.89
CA SER A 51 -2.18 -12.88 1.79
C SER A 51 -0.80 -13.43 1.48
N PHE A 52 0.18 -12.52 1.28
CA PHE A 52 1.59 -12.88 1.06
C PHE A 52 2.28 -13.43 2.30
N SER A 53 1.67 -13.28 3.48
CA SER A 53 2.20 -13.79 4.75
C SER A 53 1.54 -15.08 5.22
N THR A 54 0.37 -15.46 4.65
CA THR A 54 -0.38 -16.64 5.11
C THR A 54 -0.85 -17.54 3.96
N ILE A 55 -1.76 -17.08 3.12
CA ILE A 55 -2.44 -17.91 2.11
C ILE A 55 -1.50 -18.35 0.99
N LEU A 56 -0.73 -17.39 0.42
CA LEU A 56 0.20 -17.70 -0.67
C LEU A 56 1.38 -18.59 -0.18
N PRO A 57 1.97 -18.37 1.00
CA PRO A 57 2.92 -19.33 1.59
C PRO A 57 2.34 -20.73 1.78
N LEU A 58 1.10 -20.87 2.26
CA LEU A 58 0.45 -22.18 2.39
C LEU A 58 0.24 -22.87 1.04
N PHE A 59 -0.12 -22.11 0.00
CA PHE A 59 -0.22 -22.63 -1.36
C PHE A 59 1.13 -23.11 -1.89
N VAL A 60 2.19 -22.31 -1.73
CA VAL A 60 3.56 -22.67 -2.17
C VAL A 60 4.10 -23.86 -1.38
N ALA A 61 3.75 -24.02 -0.10
CA ALA A 61 4.13 -25.18 0.71
C ALA A 61 3.57 -26.50 0.17
N GLN A 62 2.51 -26.48 -0.67
CA GLN A 62 2.05 -27.70 -1.39
C GLN A 62 2.94 -28.05 -2.60
N LEU A 63 3.67 -27.06 -3.12
CA LEU A 63 4.52 -27.20 -4.30
C LEU A 63 5.96 -27.55 -3.93
N THR A 64 6.44 -27.12 -2.75
CA THR A 64 7.83 -27.30 -2.31
C THR A 64 7.94 -27.35 -0.79
N ASN A 65 8.91 -28.12 -0.29
CA ASN A 65 9.28 -28.17 1.13
C ASN A 65 10.41 -27.17 1.48
N SER A 66 10.82 -26.32 0.53
CA SER A 66 11.91 -25.37 0.75
C SER A 66 11.45 -24.17 1.58
N ALA A 67 11.88 -24.11 2.85
CA ALA A 67 11.62 -22.96 3.72
C ALA A 67 12.16 -21.64 3.13
N VAL A 68 13.26 -21.70 2.35
CA VAL A 68 13.83 -20.54 1.67
C VAL A 68 12.86 -19.98 0.63
N LEU A 69 12.29 -20.83 -0.22
CA LEU A 69 11.33 -20.39 -1.24
C LEU A 69 10.07 -19.82 -0.60
N ILE A 70 9.55 -20.45 0.45
CA ILE A 70 8.38 -19.94 1.16
C ILE A 70 8.68 -18.57 1.79
N GLY A 71 9.84 -18.40 2.43
CA GLY A 71 10.28 -17.14 3.02
C GLY A 71 10.57 -16.03 2.00
N LEU A 72 10.88 -16.39 0.74
CA LEU A 72 11.07 -15.41 -0.34
C LEU A 72 9.77 -14.71 -0.78
N ILE A 73 8.60 -15.27 -0.51
CA ILE A 73 7.32 -14.70 -0.95
C ILE A 73 7.14 -13.26 -0.45
N PRO A 74 7.13 -12.99 0.87
CA PRO A 74 7.00 -11.63 1.36
C PRO A 74 8.22 -10.75 1.01
N ALA A 75 9.41 -11.32 0.88
CA ALA A 75 10.61 -10.59 0.50
C ALA A 75 10.51 -10.07 -0.95
N ILE A 76 10.10 -10.91 -1.90
CA ILE A 76 9.89 -10.52 -3.31
C ILE A 76 8.82 -9.43 -3.39
N HIS A 77 7.70 -9.60 -2.67
CA HIS A 77 6.65 -8.60 -2.64
C HIS A 77 7.17 -7.24 -2.14
N ASN A 78 7.87 -7.21 -1.01
CA ASN A 78 8.39 -5.97 -0.43
C ASN A 78 9.45 -5.30 -1.29
N VAL A 79 10.41 -6.05 -1.83
CA VAL A 79 11.47 -5.52 -2.70
C VAL A 79 10.88 -5.03 -4.02
N GLY A 80 10.00 -5.83 -4.63
CA GLY A 80 9.34 -5.48 -5.88
C GLY A 80 8.43 -4.26 -5.75
N TRP A 81 7.80 -4.06 -4.60
CA TRP A 81 7.02 -2.87 -4.33
C TRP A 81 7.89 -1.61 -4.17
N GLN A 82 9.09 -1.71 -3.61
CA GLN A 82 9.96 -0.55 -3.36
C GLN A 82 10.84 -0.19 -4.55
N PHE A 83 11.40 -1.18 -5.25
CA PHE A 83 12.40 -0.95 -6.29
C PHE A 83 11.90 -0.09 -7.47
N PRO A 84 10.73 -0.36 -8.10
CA PRO A 84 10.26 0.46 -9.23
C PRO A 84 9.93 1.90 -8.85
N GLN A 85 9.64 2.18 -7.58
CA GLN A 85 9.34 3.54 -7.12
C GLN A 85 10.53 4.49 -7.34
N LEU A 86 11.77 3.99 -7.23
CA LEU A 86 12.97 4.78 -7.50
C LEU A 86 13.06 5.19 -8.98
N LEU A 87 12.63 4.31 -9.88
CA LEU A 87 12.67 4.53 -11.33
C LEU A 87 11.54 5.46 -11.80
N THR A 88 10.34 5.29 -11.22
CA THR A 88 9.13 6.01 -11.65
C THR A 88 9.06 7.44 -11.11
N ALA A 89 9.72 7.75 -9.99
CA ALA A 89 9.64 9.06 -9.33
C ALA A 89 9.96 10.24 -10.28
N LYS A 90 11.06 10.16 -11.02
CA LYS A 90 11.48 11.21 -11.97
C LYS A 90 10.53 11.35 -13.17
N TRP A 91 9.96 10.26 -13.64
CA TRP A 91 9.02 10.27 -14.75
C TRP A 91 7.68 10.85 -14.33
N LEU A 92 7.15 10.42 -13.20
CA LEU A 92 5.87 10.90 -12.65
C LEU A 92 5.91 12.37 -12.23
N SER A 93 7.07 12.90 -11.78
CA SER A 93 7.20 14.32 -11.42
C SER A 93 6.95 15.29 -12.58
N LYS A 94 7.01 14.81 -13.83
CA LYS A 94 6.75 15.57 -15.05
C LYS A 94 5.29 15.50 -15.53
N MET A 95 4.45 14.74 -14.83
CA MET A 95 3.06 14.50 -15.24
C MET A 95 2.08 15.40 -14.51
N ASP A 96 1.12 15.95 -15.26
CA ASP A 96 0.03 16.73 -14.71
C ASP A 96 -1.16 15.85 -14.29
N ARG A 97 -1.29 14.66 -14.84
CA ARG A 97 -2.41 13.73 -14.62
C ARG A 97 -1.92 12.34 -14.28
N TYR A 98 -2.28 11.86 -13.11
CA TYR A 98 -1.86 10.57 -12.58
C TYR A 98 -2.87 9.44 -12.80
N LYS A 99 -4.18 9.76 -12.84
CA LYS A 99 -5.27 8.76 -12.88
C LYS A 99 -5.10 7.74 -14.00
N LYS A 100 -4.84 8.19 -15.25
CA LYS A 100 -4.69 7.26 -16.39
C LYS A 100 -3.54 6.30 -16.19
N VAL A 101 -2.41 6.81 -15.72
CA VAL A 101 -1.21 6.01 -15.47
C VAL A 101 -1.48 4.99 -14.37
N VAL A 102 -2.08 5.44 -13.25
CA VAL A 102 -2.43 4.55 -12.13
C VAL A 102 -3.38 3.45 -12.58
N LEU A 103 -4.42 3.74 -13.35
CA LEU A 103 -5.37 2.73 -13.85
C LEU A 103 -4.71 1.70 -14.78
N LEU A 104 -3.72 2.11 -15.57
CA LEU A 104 -3.00 1.20 -16.47
C LEU A 104 -1.97 0.36 -15.71
N THR A 105 -1.16 0.99 -14.86
CA THR A 105 -0.10 0.28 -14.13
C THR A 105 -0.66 -0.69 -13.09
N THR A 106 -1.76 -0.34 -12.46
CA THR A 106 -2.40 -1.17 -11.43
C THR A 106 -3.03 -2.47 -11.99
N ILE A 107 -3.23 -2.58 -13.31
CA ILE A 107 -3.62 -3.86 -13.95
C ILE A 107 -2.52 -4.91 -13.72
N HIS A 108 -1.25 -4.51 -13.82
CA HIS A 108 -0.10 -5.40 -13.61
C HIS A 108 0.03 -5.86 -12.14
N GLU A 109 -0.53 -5.11 -11.20
CA GLU A 109 -0.60 -5.51 -9.79
C GLU A 109 -1.75 -6.51 -9.54
N ARG A 110 -2.86 -6.41 -10.25
CA ARG A 110 -4.11 -7.15 -10.01
C ARG A 110 -4.24 -8.42 -10.85
N LEU A 111 -3.83 -8.37 -12.10
CA LEU A 111 -3.97 -9.48 -13.05
C LEU A 111 -3.25 -10.77 -12.63
N PRO A 112 -2.06 -10.74 -11.97
CA PRO A 112 -1.40 -11.94 -11.49
C PRO A 112 -2.24 -12.81 -10.55
N PHE A 113 -3.22 -12.23 -9.82
CA PHE A 113 -4.10 -13.01 -8.95
C PHE A 113 -5.05 -13.93 -9.72
N LEU A 114 -5.47 -13.53 -10.93
CA LEU A 114 -6.13 -14.46 -11.85
C LEU A 114 -5.19 -15.59 -12.25
N GLY A 115 -3.93 -15.29 -12.51
CA GLY A 115 -2.90 -16.29 -12.80
C GLY A 115 -2.73 -17.30 -11.66
N PHE A 116 -2.68 -16.85 -10.39
CA PHE A 116 -2.65 -17.76 -9.24
C PHE A 116 -3.87 -18.66 -9.17
N ALA A 117 -5.06 -18.11 -9.44
CA ALA A 117 -6.30 -18.89 -9.48
C ALA A 117 -6.26 -19.98 -10.58
N ILE A 118 -5.76 -19.63 -11.78
CA ILE A 118 -5.62 -20.56 -12.90
C ILE A 118 -4.59 -21.65 -12.57
N ILE A 119 -3.41 -21.29 -12.02
CA ILE A 119 -2.40 -22.27 -11.62
C ILE A 119 -2.98 -23.23 -10.57
N ALA A 120 -3.67 -22.70 -9.56
CA ALA A 120 -4.28 -23.51 -8.52
C ALA A 120 -5.35 -24.46 -9.10
N LEU A 121 -6.16 -24.01 -10.06
CA LEU A 121 -7.17 -24.83 -10.74
C LEU A 121 -6.56 -25.94 -11.59
N LEU A 122 -5.46 -25.63 -12.26
CA LEU A 122 -4.76 -26.58 -13.14
C LEU A 122 -3.75 -27.47 -12.41
N LEU A 123 -3.55 -27.28 -11.10
CA LEU A 123 -2.54 -27.99 -10.31
C LEU A 123 -2.62 -29.51 -10.43
N PRO A 124 -3.81 -30.16 -10.50
CA PRO A 124 -3.89 -31.61 -10.71
C PRO A 124 -3.30 -32.09 -12.04
N TYR A 125 -3.20 -31.19 -13.03
CA TYR A 125 -2.72 -31.50 -14.39
C TYR A 125 -1.35 -30.90 -14.69
N LEU A 126 -0.80 -30.10 -13.76
CA LEU A 126 0.44 -29.38 -13.96
C LEU A 126 1.60 -30.05 -13.17
N ASP A 127 2.77 -30.09 -13.78
CA ASP A 127 3.98 -30.46 -13.04
C ASP A 127 4.24 -29.46 -11.90
N LYS A 128 4.60 -29.98 -10.71
CA LYS A 128 4.80 -29.16 -9.51
C LYS A 128 5.92 -28.13 -9.68
N HIS A 129 7.01 -28.46 -10.40
CA HIS A 129 8.10 -27.53 -10.64
C HIS A 129 7.65 -26.41 -11.56
N LEU A 130 6.88 -26.74 -12.63
CA LEU A 130 6.32 -25.75 -13.50
C LEU A 130 5.33 -24.83 -12.77
N ALA A 131 4.44 -25.40 -11.95
CA ALA A 131 3.51 -24.63 -11.11
C ALA A 131 4.25 -23.67 -10.17
N LEU A 132 5.34 -24.14 -9.54
CA LEU A 132 6.17 -23.34 -8.66
C LEU A 132 6.83 -22.17 -9.42
N VAL A 133 7.46 -22.44 -10.56
CA VAL A 133 8.11 -21.42 -11.40
C VAL A 133 7.11 -20.35 -11.86
N LEU A 134 5.94 -20.79 -12.34
CA LEU A 134 4.87 -19.87 -12.78
C LEU A 134 4.34 -19.04 -11.61
N THR A 135 4.17 -19.63 -10.43
CA THR A 135 3.75 -18.91 -9.22
C THR A 135 4.75 -17.81 -8.85
N PHE A 136 6.04 -18.11 -8.85
CA PHE A 136 7.07 -17.09 -8.58
C PHE A 136 7.18 -16.03 -9.69
N ALA A 137 7.01 -16.40 -10.94
CA ALA A 137 6.96 -15.44 -12.06
C ALA A 137 5.79 -14.45 -11.90
N LEU A 138 4.60 -14.95 -11.54
CA LEU A 138 3.44 -14.12 -11.25
C LEU A 138 3.64 -13.25 -10.00
N LEU A 139 4.30 -13.77 -8.96
CA LEU A 139 4.63 -13.03 -7.76
C LEU A 139 5.56 -11.85 -8.05
N VAL A 140 6.61 -12.08 -8.84
CA VAL A 140 7.53 -11.01 -9.28
C VAL A 140 6.77 -9.98 -10.14
N TRP A 141 5.94 -10.43 -11.08
CA TRP A 141 5.13 -9.53 -11.89
C TRP A 141 4.19 -8.68 -11.04
N GLN A 142 3.46 -9.28 -10.09
CA GLN A 142 2.60 -8.57 -9.15
C GLN A 142 3.36 -7.53 -8.34
N ALA A 143 4.50 -7.92 -7.76
CA ALA A 143 5.31 -7.05 -6.91
C ALA A 143 5.87 -5.84 -7.67
N LEU A 144 6.38 -6.05 -8.89
CA LEU A 144 6.83 -4.96 -9.77
C LEU A 144 5.65 -4.07 -10.20
N GLY A 145 4.50 -4.65 -10.55
CA GLY A 145 3.29 -3.91 -10.88
C GLY A 145 2.83 -3.00 -9.74
N ALA A 146 2.84 -3.50 -8.51
CA ALA A 146 2.55 -2.73 -7.30
C ALA A 146 3.53 -1.56 -7.11
N GLY A 147 4.82 -1.80 -7.30
CA GLY A 147 5.85 -0.77 -7.19
C GLY A 147 5.75 0.33 -8.27
N PHE A 148 5.42 -0.04 -9.51
CA PHE A 148 5.16 0.94 -10.59
C PHE A 148 3.93 1.80 -10.29
N THR A 149 2.91 1.24 -9.66
CA THR A 149 1.66 1.94 -9.31
C THR A 149 1.83 2.87 -8.12
N ALA A 150 2.64 2.51 -7.13
CA ALA A 150 2.69 3.13 -5.81
C ALA A 150 2.89 4.65 -5.84
N ASN A 151 3.91 5.16 -6.53
CA ASN A 151 4.17 6.60 -6.63
C ASN A 151 3.05 7.36 -7.33
N GLY A 152 2.50 6.78 -8.42
CA GLY A 152 1.39 7.37 -9.16
C GLY A 152 0.14 7.49 -8.29
N TRP A 153 -0.17 6.44 -7.54
CA TRP A 153 -1.30 6.41 -6.62
C TRP A 153 -1.14 7.43 -5.47
N GLN A 154 0.05 7.49 -4.85
CA GLN A 154 0.34 8.47 -3.80
C GLN A 154 0.20 9.91 -4.30
N ASN A 155 0.71 10.21 -5.50
CA ASN A 155 0.56 11.52 -6.12
C ASN A 155 -0.90 11.83 -6.44
N LEU A 156 -1.66 10.85 -6.94
CA LEU A 156 -3.10 11.01 -7.18
C LEU A 156 -3.83 11.33 -5.87
N MET A 157 -3.59 10.56 -4.80
CA MET A 157 -4.23 10.81 -3.49
C MET A 157 -3.88 12.19 -2.95
N SER A 158 -2.61 12.59 -2.98
CA SER A 158 -2.18 13.92 -2.52
C SER A 158 -2.76 15.07 -3.34
N LYS A 159 -3.17 14.82 -4.58
CA LYS A 159 -3.79 15.82 -5.47
C LYS A 159 -5.30 15.96 -5.26
N ILE A 160 -6.01 14.85 -5.01
CA ILE A 160 -7.47 14.81 -4.93
C ILE A 160 -8.02 14.95 -3.51
N ILE A 161 -7.19 14.71 -2.48
CA ILE A 161 -7.54 14.85 -1.06
C ILE A 161 -6.83 16.08 -0.48
N PRO A 162 -7.53 16.96 0.28
CA PRO A 162 -6.90 18.11 0.93
C PRO A 162 -5.78 17.69 1.88
N GLN A 163 -4.68 18.47 1.89
CA GLN A 163 -3.47 18.13 2.67
C GLN A 163 -3.72 18.09 4.19
N ASP A 164 -4.66 18.93 4.68
CA ASP A 164 -4.99 19.05 6.11
C ASP A 164 -5.70 17.80 6.66
N GLY A 165 -6.26 16.96 5.78
CA GLY A 165 -6.94 15.71 6.16
C GLY A 165 -6.38 14.47 5.48
N LEU A 166 -5.27 14.58 4.75
CA LEU A 166 -4.73 13.48 3.96
C LEU A 166 -4.29 12.30 4.82
N ALA A 167 -3.59 12.53 5.93
CA ALA A 167 -3.14 11.46 6.81
C ALA A 167 -4.33 10.79 7.52
N THR A 168 -5.33 11.57 7.95
CA THR A 168 -6.58 11.03 8.50
C THR A 168 -7.32 10.17 7.48
N PHE A 169 -7.44 10.65 6.23
CA PHE A 169 -8.08 9.89 5.15
C PHE A 169 -7.34 8.55 4.89
N LEU A 170 -6.02 8.58 4.74
CA LEU A 170 -5.20 7.38 4.54
C LEU A 170 -5.29 6.42 5.74
N GLY A 171 -5.36 6.95 6.97
CA GLY A 171 -5.57 6.16 8.18
C GLY A 171 -6.92 5.44 8.19
N ILE A 172 -8.01 6.11 7.80
CA ILE A 172 -9.34 5.52 7.69
C ILE A 172 -9.39 4.49 6.55
N GLN A 173 -8.81 4.80 5.39
CA GLN A 173 -8.72 3.88 4.26
C GLN A 173 -7.96 2.60 4.65
N SER A 174 -6.81 2.74 5.33
CA SER A 174 -6.03 1.61 5.83
C SER A 174 -6.79 0.79 6.87
N ALA A 175 -7.54 1.45 7.77
CA ALA A 175 -8.39 0.76 8.74
C ALA A 175 -9.47 -0.08 8.07
N LEU A 176 -10.16 0.48 7.07
CA LEU A 176 -11.17 -0.24 6.30
C LEU A 176 -10.54 -1.41 5.52
N SER A 177 -9.38 -1.18 4.88
CA SER A 177 -8.61 -2.20 4.18
C SER A 177 -8.23 -3.36 5.11
N ASN A 178 -7.72 -3.06 6.30
CA ASN A 178 -7.32 -4.07 7.28
C ASN A 178 -8.52 -4.83 7.86
N LEU A 179 -9.61 -4.13 8.17
CA LEU A 179 -10.84 -4.77 8.67
C LEU A 179 -11.38 -5.79 7.66
N LEU A 180 -11.50 -5.39 6.39
CA LEU A 180 -11.96 -6.27 5.33
C LEU A 180 -10.92 -7.35 4.99
N GLY A 181 -9.63 -7.02 5.05
CA GLY A 181 -8.53 -7.97 4.90
C GLY A 181 -8.54 -9.06 5.97
N GLY A 182 -8.81 -8.70 7.22
CA GLY A 182 -8.98 -9.66 8.32
C GLY A 182 -10.19 -10.57 8.11
N LEU A 183 -11.32 -9.99 7.67
CA LEU A 183 -12.52 -10.77 7.34
C LEU A 183 -12.26 -11.76 6.19
N SER A 184 -11.63 -11.32 5.11
CA SER A 184 -11.33 -12.20 3.97
C SER A 184 -10.27 -13.26 4.30
N ALA A 185 -9.29 -12.95 5.13
CA ALA A 185 -8.32 -13.94 5.62
C ALA A 185 -9.01 -15.04 6.45
N PHE A 186 -9.98 -14.66 7.30
CA PHE A 186 -10.81 -15.63 8.03
C PHE A 186 -11.65 -16.50 7.06
N LEU A 187 -12.31 -15.87 6.07
CA LEU A 187 -13.10 -16.60 5.07
C LEU A 187 -12.22 -17.52 4.21
N ALA A 188 -11.01 -17.09 3.86
CA ALA A 188 -10.03 -17.94 3.17
C ALA A 188 -9.65 -19.15 4.02
N GLY A 189 -9.32 -18.94 5.29
CA GLY A 189 -9.03 -20.04 6.24
C GLY A 189 -10.20 -21.03 6.37
N LEU A 190 -11.44 -20.52 6.40
CA LEU A 190 -12.64 -21.36 6.44
C LEU A 190 -12.82 -22.15 5.14
N ALA A 191 -12.61 -21.53 3.98
CA ALA A 191 -12.65 -22.20 2.69
C ALA A 191 -11.61 -23.32 2.60
N LEU A 192 -10.35 -23.03 2.98
CA LEU A 192 -9.26 -23.99 2.99
C LEU A 192 -9.46 -25.14 3.97
N SER A 193 -10.23 -24.94 5.04
CA SER A 193 -10.51 -26.01 6.03
C SER A 193 -11.70 -26.88 5.68
N ARG A 194 -12.65 -26.40 4.85
CA ARG A 194 -13.92 -27.09 4.58
C ARG A 194 -14.11 -27.56 3.15
N MET A 195 -13.45 -26.90 2.19
CA MET A 195 -13.56 -27.28 0.77
C MET A 195 -12.52 -28.33 0.38
N PRO A 196 -12.81 -29.20 -0.60
CA PRO A 196 -11.78 -30.05 -1.20
C PRO A 196 -10.62 -29.20 -1.73
N GLN A 197 -9.38 -29.70 -1.56
CA GLN A 197 -8.16 -28.93 -1.89
C GLN A 197 -8.14 -28.45 -3.35
N ASP A 198 -8.65 -29.25 -4.29
CA ASP A 198 -8.71 -28.92 -5.71
C ASP A 198 -9.54 -27.67 -6.02
N PHE A 199 -10.47 -27.30 -5.14
CA PHE A 199 -11.35 -26.16 -5.31
C PHE A 199 -11.06 -25.01 -4.31
N ALA A 200 -10.43 -25.31 -3.18
CA ALA A 200 -10.25 -24.35 -2.12
C ALA A 200 -9.33 -23.18 -2.55
N TYR A 201 -8.10 -23.47 -3.01
CA TYR A 201 -7.19 -22.43 -3.47
C TYR A 201 -7.66 -21.68 -4.72
N PRO A 202 -8.17 -22.37 -5.77
CA PRO A 202 -8.76 -21.67 -6.90
C PRO A 202 -9.83 -20.68 -6.48
N SER A 203 -10.80 -21.10 -5.64
CA SER A 203 -11.90 -20.24 -5.18
C SER A 203 -11.41 -19.02 -4.41
N VAL A 204 -10.41 -19.19 -3.53
CA VAL A 204 -9.84 -18.12 -2.73
C VAL A 204 -9.11 -17.11 -3.61
N PHE A 205 -8.31 -17.55 -4.59
CA PHE A 205 -7.62 -16.65 -5.51
C PHE A 205 -8.56 -15.98 -6.52
N PHE A 206 -9.62 -16.67 -6.98
CA PHE A 206 -10.67 -16.03 -7.78
C PHE A 206 -11.43 -14.96 -6.99
N ALA A 207 -11.76 -15.23 -5.71
CA ALA A 207 -12.36 -14.23 -4.84
C ALA A 207 -11.46 -13.01 -4.66
N ALA A 208 -10.15 -13.21 -4.46
CA ALA A 208 -9.16 -12.13 -4.43
C ALA A 208 -9.18 -11.31 -5.72
N PHE A 209 -9.09 -11.97 -6.87
CA PHE A 209 -9.12 -11.30 -8.18
C PHE A 209 -10.41 -10.51 -8.40
N PHE A 210 -11.57 -11.08 -8.06
CA PHE A 210 -12.85 -10.38 -8.16
C PHE A 210 -12.88 -9.10 -7.29
N CYS A 211 -12.39 -9.18 -6.06
CA CYS A 211 -12.26 -8.01 -5.19
C CYS A 211 -11.34 -6.95 -5.78
N PHE A 212 -10.24 -7.35 -6.42
CA PHE A 212 -9.34 -6.43 -7.11
C PHE A 212 -9.96 -5.77 -8.33
N ILE A 213 -10.87 -6.45 -9.05
CA ILE A 213 -11.67 -5.83 -10.11
C ILE A 213 -12.58 -4.75 -9.53
N LEU A 214 -13.30 -5.05 -8.42
CA LEU A 214 -14.17 -4.06 -7.77
C LEU A 214 -13.39 -2.85 -7.25
N SER A 215 -12.20 -3.08 -6.70
CA SER A 215 -11.25 -2.03 -6.32
C SER A 215 -10.87 -1.18 -7.54
N TRP A 216 -10.50 -1.80 -8.67
CA TRP A 216 -10.14 -1.09 -9.90
C TRP A 216 -11.29 -0.25 -10.46
N ILE A 217 -12.52 -0.79 -10.48
CA ILE A 217 -13.72 -0.08 -10.90
C ILE A 217 -13.97 1.13 -9.98
N SER A 218 -13.79 0.96 -8.67
CA SER A 218 -13.95 2.05 -7.71
C SER A 218 -12.93 3.15 -7.95
N LEU A 219 -11.66 2.80 -8.12
CA LEU A 219 -10.59 3.75 -8.45
C LEU A 219 -10.88 4.49 -9.76
N ALA A 220 -11.43 3.80 -10.77
CA ALA A 220 -11.80 4.40 -12.06
C ALA A 220 -12.90 5.47 -11.95
N GLN A 221 -13.73 5.45 -10.89
CA GLN A 221 -14.74 6.49 -10.63
C GLN A 221 -14.18 7.79 -10.06
N THR A 222 -12.93 7.80 -9.62
CA THR A 222 -12.25 9.00 -9.09
C THR A 222 -12.20 10.10 -10.15
N LYS A 223 -12.46 11.33 -9.75
CA LYS A 223 -12.32 12.53 -10.61
C LYS A 223 -11.02 13.24 -10.27
N GLU A 224 -10.10 13.31 -11.21
CA GLU A 224 -8.89 14.12 -11.10
C GLU A 224 -9.12 15.47 -11.75
N ALA A 225 -9.07 16.55 -10.93
CA ALA A 225 -9.25 17.91 -11.43
C ALA A 225 -8.10 18.31 -12.36
N THR A 226 -8.45 19.11 -13.39
CA THR A 226 -7.49 19.59 -14.40
C THR A 226 -6.64 20.75 -13.87
N HIS A 227 -7.01 21.35 -12.71
CA HIS A 227 -6.27 22.44 -12.14
C HIS A 227 -4.87 21.98 -11.73
N THR A 228 -3.90 22.47 -12.46
CA THR A 228 -2.49 22.42 -12.10
C THR A 228 -2.34 23.15 -10.76
N ARG A 229 -2.21 22.40 -9.63
CA ARG A 229 -1.50 23.02 -8.51
C ARG A 229 -0.14 23.42 -9.08
N PRO A 230 0.34 24.65 -8.78
CA PRO A 230 1.70 25.00 -9.17
C PRO A 230 2.60 23.85 -8.75
N SER A 231 3.18 23.16 -9.72
CA SER A 231 4.13 22.11 -9.42
C SER A 231 5.19 22.74 -8.54
N LEU A 232 5.46 22.17 -7.37
CA LEU A 232 6.60 22.58 -6.55
C LEU A 232 7.90 22.54 -7.37
N ALA A 233 7.89 21.81 -8.48
CA ALA A 233 8.96 21.80 -9.47
C ALA A 233 9.19 23.15 -10.17
N ASN A 234 8.15 24.00 -10.32
CA ASN A 234 8.31 25.32 -10.95
C ASN A 234 8.81 26.40 -9.98
N THR A 235 8.84 26.12 -8.68
CA THR A 235 9.33 27.08 -7.67
C THR A 235 10.81 26.86 -7.33
N ILE A 236 11.39 25.77 -7.79
CA ILE A 236 12.80 25.47 -7.58
C ILE A 236 13.44 25.22 -8.95
N GLU A 237 13.92 26.27 -9.61
CA GLU A 237 15.08 26.17 -10.50
C GLU A 237 16.31 25.75 -9.66
N SER A 238 16.20 24.67 -8.93
CA SER A 238 17.32 24.12 -8.23
C SER A 238 18.07 23.20 -9.18
N LYS A 239 19.33 23.52 -9.43
CA LYS A 239 20.33 22.62 -10.03
C LYS A 239 20.09 21.21 -9.49
N PRO A 240 20.19 20.16 -10.33
CA PRO A 240 19.97 18.80 -9.89
C PRO A 240 20.85 18.49 -8.66
N ILE A 241 20.21 18.45 -7.50
CA ILE A 241 20.94 18.18 -6.25
C ILE A 241 21.36 16.71 -6.34
N THR A 242 22.66 16.49 -6.40
CA THR A 242 23.21 15.13 -6.42
C THR A 242 22.84 14.44 -5.09
N VAL A 243 22.44 13.18 -5.14
CA VAL A 243 22.12 12.35 -3.96
C VAL A 243 23.23 12.47 -2.88
N ARG A 244 24.49 12.51 -3.30
CA ARG A 244 25.64 12.72 -2.40
C ARG A 244 25.61 14.08 -1.67
N ALA A 245 25.10 15.13 -2.31
CA ALA A 245 24.97 16.45 -1.70
C ALA A 245 23.84 16.48 -0.64
N ILE A 246 22.74 15.74 -0.88
CA ILE A 246 21.66 15.57 0.10
C ILE A 246 22.17 14.87 1.34
N PHE A 247 22.88 13.75 1.20
CA PHE A 247 23.46 13.01 2.33
C PHE A 247 24.49 13.83 3.13
N LYS A 248 25.23 14.72 2.47
CA LYS A 248 26.20 15.58 3.15
C LYS A 248 25.53 16.74 3.91
N LYS A 249 24.39 17.25 3.39
CA LYS A 249 23.70 18.40 3.96
C LYS A 249 22.71 18.03 5.05
N GLU A 250 21.99 16.90 4.88
CA GLU A 250 20.86 16.50 5.73
C GLU A 250 21.19 15.22 6.54
N LYS A 251 21.95 15.39 7.64
CA LYS A 251 22.34 14.26 8.52
C LYS A 251 21.11 13.54 9.13
N GLY A 252 20.03 14.27 9.43
CA GLY A 252 18.79 13.71 9.94
C GLY A 252 18.12 12.77 8.93
N PHE A 253 18.19 13.09 7.63
CA PHE A 253 17.65 12.24 6.57
C PHE A 253 18.42 10.91 6.46
N LEU A 254 19.76 10.93 6.58
CA LEU A 254 20.57 9.72 6.59
C LEU A 254 20.22 8.83 7.80
N SER A 255 20.11 9.42 8.99
CA SER A 255 19.70 8.70 10.20
C SER A 255 18.34 8.05 10.04
N PHE A 256 17.36 8.76 9.46
CA PHE A 256 16.04 8.23 9.13
C PHE A 256 16.13 7.03 8.18
N LEU A 257 16.93 7.12 7.11
CA LEU A 257 17.10 6.02 6.15
C LEU A 257 17.74 4.79 6.79
N VAL A 258 18.77 4.98 7.64
CA VAL A 258 19.41 3.88 8.38
C VAL A 258 18.42 3.23 9.34
N SER A 259 17.67 4.02 10.11
CA SER A 259 16.63 3.51 11.01
C SER A 259 15.55 2.74 10.24
N ARG A 260 15.11 3.28 9.10
CA ARG A 260 14.13 2.61 8.23
C ARG A 260 14.65 1.31 7.64
N PHE A 261 15.92 1.28 7.22
CA PHE A 261 16.57 0.07 6.74
C PHE A 261 16.65 -0.99 7.84
N LEU A 262 17.09 -0.62 9.04
CA LEU A 262 17.18 -1.54 10.18
C LEU A 262 15.80 -2.10 10.58
N SER A 263 14.75 -1.27 10.54
CA SER A 263 13.38 -1.72 10.85
C SER A 263 12.87 -2.81 9.90
N GLN A 264 13.38 -2.88 8.65
CA GLN A 264 12.98 -3.93 7.71
C GLN A 264 13.48 -5.33 8.14
N PHE A 265 14.61 -5.42 8.87
CA PHE A 265 15.06 -6.71 9.40
C PHE A 265 14.09 -7.26 10.46
N GLY A 266 13.48 -6.40 11.27
CA GLY A 266 12.42 -6.80 12.20
C GLY A 266 11.21 -7.43 11.50
N MET A 267 10.86 -6.93 10.30
CA MET A 267 9.76 -7.46 9.51
C MET A 267 10.02 -8.85 8.93
N MET A 268 11.29 -9.25 8.75
CA MET A 268 11.63 -10.59 8.23
C MET A 268 11.14 -11.72 9.15
N GLY A 269 11.07 -11.47 10.46
CA GLY A 269 10.57 -12.45 11.44
C GLY A 269 9.11 -12.83 11.24
N PHE A 270 8.27 -11.91 10.73
CA PHE A 270 6.83 -12.15 10.58
C PHE A 270 6.49 -13.31 9.64
N ALA A 271 7.28 -13.52 8.58
CA ALA A 271 7.08 -14.63 7.64
C ALA A 271 7.24 -16.00 8.30
N PHE A 272 8.09 -16.08 9.32
CA PHE A 272 8.40 -17.34 10.00
C PHE A 272 7.45 -17.65 11.17
N TYR A 273 6.77 -16.65 11.75
CA TYR A 273 5.85 -16.88 12.87
C TYR A 273 4.74 -17.89 12.51
N THR A 274 4.17 -17.77 11.32
CA THR A 274 3.10 -18.66 10.85
C THR A 274 3.61 -20.09 10.68
N ILE A 275 4.76 -20.26 10.06
CA ILE A 275 5.37 -21.57 9.82
C ILE A 275 5.77 -22.21 11.15
N TYR A 276 6.43 -21.46 12.02
CA TYR A 276 6.81 -21.91 13.35
C TYR A 276 5.60 -22.33 14.19
N ALA A 277 4.52 -21.55 14.15
CA ALA A 277 3.29 -21.88 14.86
C ALA A 277 2.67 -23.18 14.38
N VAL A 278 2.67 -23.44 13.06
CA VAL A 278 2.10 -24.68 12.50
C VAL A 278 3.04 -25.87 12.67
N GLU A 279 4.31 -25.74 12.33
CA GLU A 279 5.25 -26.86 12.28
C GLU A 279 5.82 -27.24 13.66
N GLN A 280 6.16 -26.25 14.49
CA GLN A 280 6.82 -26.49 15.78
C GLN A 280 5.83 -26.52 16.96
N LEU A 281 4.81 -25.66 16.94
CA LEU A 281 3.81 -25.60 18.00
C LEU A 281 2.56 -26.43 17.69
N HIS A 282 2.51 -27.08 16.52
CA HIS A 282 1.38 -27.89 16.06
C HIS A 282 0.02 -27.16 16.14
N MET A 283 0.05 -25.84 15.97
CA MET A 283 -1.17 -25.03 16.00
C MET A 283 -1.99 -25.32 14.75
N ASN A 284 -3.31 -25.40 14.92
CA ASN A 284 -4.17 -25.59 13.79
C ASN A 284 -4.26 -24.28 12.95
N THR A 285 -4.58 -24.43 11.67
CA THR A 285 -4.70 -23.30 10.71
C THR A 285 -5.72 -22.25 11.14
N LEU A 286 -6.75 -22.63 11.91
CA LEU A 286 -7.72 -21.70 12.47
C LEU A 286 -7.07 -20.74 13.48
N THR A 287 -6.21 -21.27 14.37
CA THR A 287 -5.50 -20.43 15.36
C THR A 287 -4.56 -19.43 14.69
N VAL A 288 -3.87 -19.86 13.64
CA VAL A 288 -3.02 -18.96 12.82
C VAL A 288 -3.87 -17.86 12.16
N GLY A 289 -5.03 -18.23 11.62
CA GLY A 289 -6.00 -17.26 11.08
C GLY A 289 -6.48 -16.26 12.12
N LEU A 290 -6.78 -16.70 13.35
CA LEU A 290 -7.17 -15.83 14.45
C LEU A 290 -6.05 -14.86 14.86
N MET A 291 -4.79 -15.31 14.93
CA MET A 291 -3.64 -14.44 15.20
C MET A 291 -3.48 -13.36 14.12
N THR A 292 -3.61 -13.73 12.86
CA THR A 292 -3.57 -12.80 11.74
C THR A 292 -4.74 -11.80 11.81
N SER A 293 -5.94 -12.28 12.13
CA SER A 293 -7.12 -11.42 12.30
C SER A 293 -6.95 -10.43 13.45
N LEU A 294 -6.36 -10.85 14.57
CA LEU A 294 -6.07 -9.97 15.71
C LEU A 294 -5.08 -8.86 15.30
N LEU A 295 -4.06 -9.18 14.52
CA LEU A 295 -3.12 -8.19 13.97
C LEU A 295 -3.85 -7.15 13.12
N PHE A 296 -4.73 -7.58 12.21
CA PHE A 296 -5.52 -6.67 11.38
C PHE A 296 -6.50 -5.82 12.20
N ILE A 297 -7.14 -6.38 13.23
CA ILE A 297 -8.02 -5.62 14.14
C ILE A 297 -7.22 -4.54 14.87
N THR A 298 -6.04 -4.88 15.39
CA THR A 298 -5.16 -3.90 16.04
C THR A 298 -4.77 -2.77 15.08
N GLN A 299 -4.39 -3.09 13.85
CA GLN A 299 -4.08 -2.10 12.82
C GLN A 299 -5.32 -1.26 12.43
N THR A 300 -6.50 -1.87 12.39
CA THR A 300 -7.77 -1.16 12.12
C THR A 300 -8.03 -0.05 13.12
N VAL A 301 -7.73 -0.28 14.39
CA VAL A 301 -7.89 0.73 15.45
C VAL A 301 -6.73 1.73 15.46
N ALA A 302 -5.50 1.23 15.32
CA ALA A 302 -4.30 2.06 15.43
C ALA A 302 -4.18 3.07 14.26
N ASN A 303 -4.47 2.66 13.02
CA ASN A 303 -4.24 3.49 11.83
C ASN A 303 -5.01 4.83 11.83
N PRO A 304 -6.33 4.89 12.13
CA PRO A 304 -7.05 6.16 12.20
C PRO A 304 -6.58 7.06 13.35
N ILE A 305 -6.19 6.46 14.48
CA ILE A 305 -5.67 7.18 15.65
C ILE A 305 -4.35 7.84 15.26
N LEU A 306 -3.41 7.07 14.71
CA LEU A 306 -2.11 7.56 14.28
C LEU A 306 -2.23 8.57 13.13
N GLY A 307 -3.17 8.36 12.20
CA GLY A 307 -3.46 9.31 11.12
C GLY A 307 -3.91 10.66 11.66
N ARG A 308 -4.86 10.68 12.60
CA ARG A 308 -5.31 11.93 13.27
C ARG A 308 -4.21 12.60 14.08
N LEU A 309 -3.40 11.81 14.77
CA LEU A 309 -2.27 12.31 15.55
C LEU A 309 -1.23 12.96 14.64
N ALA A 310 -0.95 12.37 13.48
CA ALA A 310 -0.03 12.91 12.49
C ALA A 310 -0.50 14.26 11.91
N ASP A 311 -1.81 14.41 11.64
CA ASP A 311 -2.38 15.67 11.13
C ASP A 311 -2.46 16.76 12.19
N LYS A 312 -2.79 16.42 13.45
CA LYS A 312 -3.05 17.40 14.52
C LYS A 312 -1.82 17.78 15.32
N TRP A 313 -0.88 16.88 15.51
CA TRP A 313 0.27 17.10 16.41
C TRP A 313 1.57 17.22 15.62
N SER A 314 2.11 16.10 15.12
CA SER A 314 3.37 16.08 14.37
C SER A 314 3.53 14.76 13.62
N ARG A 315 3.80 14.85 12.32
CA ARG A 315 4.11 13.67 11.50
C ARG A 315 5.36 12.94 12.01
N MET A 316 6.40 13.72 12.38
CA MET A 316 7.65 13.16 12.89
C MET A 316 7.44 12.49 14.26
N GLY A 317 6.72 13.14 15.20
CA GLY A 317 6.41 12.58 16.50
C GLY A 317 5.60 11.29 16.41
N THR A 318 4.61 11.25 15.51
CA THR A 318 3.79 10.04 15.26
C THR A 318 4.64 8.89 14.70
N MET A 319 5.57 9.18 13.77
CA MET A 319 6.51 8.17 13.26
C MET A 319 7.43 7.62 14.35
N THR A 320 7.88 8.46 15.29
CA THR A 320 8.72 8.03 16.42
C THR A 320 7.96 7.08 17.34
N ILE A 321 6.70 7.42 17.69
CA ILE A 321 5.83 6.56 18.52
C ILE A 321 5.55 5.22 17.82
N GLY A 322 5.29 5.24 16.51
CA GLY A 322 5.02 4.02 15.75
C GLY A 322 6.25 3.15 15.47
N GLY A 323 7.45 3.65 15.73
CA GLY A 323 8.72 2.92 15.58
C GLY A 323 9.28 2.34 16.88
N LEU A 324 8.68 2.68 18.03
CA LEU A 324 8.96 2.09 19.34
C LEU A 324 8.06 0.87 19.57
#